data_12988b3f63fa3879cc5cb02ba8a83b6a
#
_entry.id   12988b3f63fa3879cc5cb02ba8a83b6a
#
_cell.length_a   1.000
_cell.length_b   1.000
_cell.length_c   1.000
_cell.angle_alpha   90.00
_cell.angle_beta   90.00
_cell.angle_gamma   90.00
#
_symmetry.space_group_name_H-M   'P 1'
#
loop_
_entity.id
_entity.type
_entity.pdbx_description
1 polymer ?
#
loop_
_entity_poly.entity_id
_entity_poly.type
_entity_poly.pdbx_seq_one_letter_code
_entity_poly.pdbx_strand_id
1 'polypeptide(L)'
;LANISRQLPPPFYICGDFNAHNPLWGGSKLNMKGKIIEQFLTNRQLLLLNHDTPTHFSLSTRTFSNIDLTICSPTLMPISNWFVHADLCSSNHYPIITTIAGNKGPTSKFQKWLVQKADWPLFKEKCQIIDKLPVDCQQKLHTITNAVIEAAKKSIPCITQTSGSRGLVPWWN
;
A
#
# COMPACT_ATOMS: atom_id res chain seq x y z
N LEU A 1 -14.96 4.38 5.13
CA LEU A 1 -14.94 3.06 4.45
C LEU A 1 -16.18 2.86 3.60
N ALA A 2 -17.41 3.03 4.12
CA ALA A 2 -18.65 2.81 3.38
C ALA A 2 -18.73 3.64 2.09
N ASN A 3 -18.25 4.87 2.08
CA ASN A 3 -18.22 5.71 0.87
C ASN A 3 -17.16 5.23 -0.14
N ILE A 4 -16.00 4.79 0.33
CA ILE A 4 -14.94 4.24 -0.52
C ILE A 4 -15.43 2.95 -1.19
N SER A 5 -15.99 2.00 -0.41
CA SER A 5 -16.43 0.72 -0.95
C SER A 5 -17.60 0.84 -1.95
N ARG A 6 -18.38 1.93 -1.91
CA ARG A 6 -19.42 2.20 -2.91
C ARG A 6 -18.87 2.66 -4.26
N GLN A 7 -17.66 3.24 -4.25
CA GLN A 7 -17.01 3.78 -5.45
C GLN A 7 -16.09 2.75 -6.12
N LEU A 8 -15.74 1.66 -5.40
CA LEU A 8 -14.90 0.61 -5.95
C LEU A 8 -15.75 -0.41 -6.72
N PRO A 9 -15.48 -0.62 -8.02
CA PRO A 9 -16.11 -1.70 -8.75
C PRO A 9 -15.61 -3.05 -8.21
N PRO A 10 -16.50 -4.02 -7.90
CA PRO A 10 -16.06 -5.35 -7.49
C PRO A 10 -15.47 -6.13 -8.69
N PRO A 11 -14.51 -7.06 -8.45
CA PRO A 11 -13.95 -7.40 -7.14
C PRO A 11 -12.82 -6.46 -6.71
N PHE A 12 -12.68 -6.20 -5.42
CA PHE A 12 -11.66 -5.30 -4.86
C PHE A 12 -11.06 -5.80 -3.55
N TYR A 13 -9.89 -5.26 -3.19
CA TYR A 13 -9.28 -5.33 -1.86
C TYR A 13 -9.26 -3.95 -1.21
N ILE A 14 -9.39 -3.91 0.12
CA ILE A 14 -9.12 -2.74 0.96
C ILE A 14 -8.11 -3.19 2.00
N CYS A 15 -6.90 -2.64 1.94
CA CYS A 15 -5.79 -2.99 2.82
C CYS A 15 -5.30 -1.74 3.57
N GLY A 16 -4.85 -1.91 4.81
CA GLY A 16 -4.23 -0.82 5.56
C GLY A 16 -4.23 -1.03 7.06
N ASP A 17 -3.59 -0.08 7.76
CA ASP A 17 -3.65 0.03 9.21
C ASP A 17 -4.97 0.69 9.62
N PHE A 18 -5.83 -0.10 10.26
CA PHE A 18 -7.14 0.37 10.73
C PHE A 18 -7.13 0.74 12.20
N ASN A 19 -6.07 0.36 12.93
CA ASN A 19 -6.03 0.49 14.40
C ASN A 19 -7.28 -0.09 15.08
N ALA A 20 -7.82 -1.16 14.49
CA ALA A 20 -9.05 -1.83 14.88
C ALA A 20 -8.72 -3.14 15.58
N HIS A 21 -9.12 -3.27 16.85
CA HIS A 21 -8.94 -4.48 17.63
C HIS A 21 -10.27 -5.22 17.74
N ASN A 22 -10.26 -6.52 17.39
CA ASN A 22 -11.42 -7.40 17.53
C ASN A 22 -10.93 -8.85 17.60
N PRO A 23 -11.53 -9.70 18.47
CA PRO A 23 -11.22 -11.12 18.54
C PRO A 23 -11.40 -11.89 17.23
N LEU A 24 -12.25 -11.42 16.32
CA LEU A 24 -12.48 -12.03 15.01
C LEU A 24 -11.22 -12.12 14.14
N TRP A 25 -10.22 -11.27 14.38
CA TRP A 25 -8.94 -11.28 13.67
C TRP A 25 -7.74 -11.29 14.61
N GLY A 26 -7.91 -11.97 15.78
CA GLY A 26 -6.81 -12.19 16.71
C GLY A 26 -6.53 -11.06 17.68
N GLY A 27 -7.38 -10.05 17.78
CA GLY A 27 -7.27 -9.00 18.80
C GLY A 27 -7.68 -9.51 20.18
N SER A 28 -6.95 -9.18 21.23
CA SER A 28 -7.28 -9.56 22.62
C SER A 28 -8.50 -8.84 23.18
N LYS A 29 -8.87 -7.70 22.60
CA LYS A 29 -9.99 -6.85 23.06
C LYS A 29 -10.75 -6.28 21.86
N LEU A 30 -12.03 -6.00 22.06
CA LEU A 30 -12.84 -5.27 21.09
C LEU A 30 -12.79 -3.77 21.40
N ASN A 31 -12.32 -2.97 20.42
CA ASN A 31 -12.42 -1.51 20.51
C ASN A 31 -13.52 -0.95 19.60
N MET A 32 -13.81 0.33 19.70
CA MET A 32 -14.85 0.99 18.90
C MET A 32 -14.58 0.86 17.39
N LYS A 33 -13.32 0.99 16.95
CA LYS A 33 -12.95 0.82 15.54
C LYS A 33 -13.17 -0.63 15.08
N GLY A 34 -12.82 -1.61 15.92
CA GLY A 34 -13.07 -3.03 15.65
C GLY A 34 -14.55 -3.33 15.44
N LYS A 35 -15.43 -2.77 16.30
CA LYS A 35 -16.88 -2.91 16.16
C LYS A 35 -17.39 -2.27 14.85
N ILE A 36 -16.86 -1.10 14.47
CA ILE A 36 -17.23 -0.43 13.21
C ILE A 36 -16.80 -1.27 12.00
N ILE A 37 -15.59 -1.84 12.01
CA ILE A 37 -15.10 -2.70 10.92
C ILE A 37 -15.95 -3.97 10.83
N GLU A 38 -16.24 -4.62 11.93
CA GLU A 38 -17.09 -5.82 11.98
C GLU A 38 -18.48 -5.54 11.36
N GLN A 39 -19.13 -4.45 11.75
CA GLN A 39 -20.39 -4.03 11.17
C GLN A 39 -20.27 -3.71 9.66
N PHE A 40 -19.15 -3.10 9.27
CA PHE A 40 -18.89 -2.80 7.87
C PHE A 40 -18.75 -4.09 7.03
N LEU A 41 -18.00 -5.08 7.52
CA LEU A 41 -17.84 -6.38 6.86
C LEU A 41 -19.21 -7.07 6.68
N THR A 42 -20.00 -7.14 7.77
CA THR A 42 -21.32 -7.76 7.77
C THR A 42 -22.29 -7.07 6.80
N ASN A 43 -22.40 -5.74 6.89
CA ASN A 43 -23.34 -4.96 6.09
C ASN A 43 -22.99 -4.94 4.59
N ARG A 44 -21.74 -5.20 4.24
CA ARG A 44 -21.25 -5.19 2.86
C ARG A 44 -20.95 -6.57 2.31
N GLN A 45 -21.16 -7.62 3.14
CA GLN A 45 -20.86 -9.00 2.77
C GLN A 45 -19.39 -9.15 2.30
N LEU A 46 -18.47 -8.41 2.94
CA LEU A 46 -17.04 -8.48 2.67
C LEU A 46 -16.39 -9.49 3.59
N LEU A 47 -15.28 -10.05 3.13
CA LEU A 47 -14.51 -11.03 3.88
C LEU A 47 -13.16 -10.45 4.31
N LEU A 48 -12.62 -11.01 5.39
CA LEU A 48 -11.31 -10.66 5.91
C LEU A 48 -10.33 -11.81 5.61
N LEU A 49 -9.18 -11.50 5.05
CA LEU A 49 -8.12 -12.49 4.77
C LEU A 49 -7.22 -12.74 5.98
N ASN A 50 -7.22 -11.84 6.96
CA ASN A 50 -6.40 -11.98 8.15
C ASN A 50 -6.69 -13.27 8.91
N HIS A 51 -5.63 -13.90 9.37
CA HIS A 51 -5.62 -14.98 10.36
C HIS A 51 -5.12 -14.44 11.70
N ASP A 52 -4.87 -15.31 12.67
CA ASP A 52 -4.41 -14.96 14.02
C ASP A 52 -2.95 -14.48 14.08
N THR A 53 -2.29 -14.29 12.92
CA THR A 53 -0.89 -13.85 12.85
C THR A 53 -0.80 -12.36 13.09
N PRO A 54 0.01 -11.90 14.07
CA PRO A 54 0.19 -10.48 14.34
C PRO A 54 0.77 -9.71 13.16
N THR A 55 0.29 -8.49 12.96
CA THR A 55 0.73 -7.58 11.90
C THR A 55 1.54 -6.40 12.41
N HIS A 56 1.52 -6.16 13.73
CA HIS A 56 2.21 -5.03 14.37
C HIS A 56 2.81 -5.44 15.71
N PHE A 57 4.00 -4.90 16.01
CA PHE A 57 4.69 -5.03 17.29
C PHE A 57 4.91 -3.67 17.95
N SER A 58 4.33 -3.46 19.11
CA SER A 58 4.55 -2.26 19.90
C SER A 58 5.83 -2.39 20.75
N LEU A 59 6.86 -1.62 20.42
CA LEU A 59 8.12 -1.59 21.19
C LEU A 59 7.92 -1.08 22.63
N SER A 60 7.03 -0.11 22.83
CA SER A 60 6.79 0.52 24.12
C SER A 60 6.11 -0.41 25.13
N THR A 61 5.14 -1.20 24.66
CA THR A 61 4.37 -2.14 25.49
C THR A 61 4.82 -3.59 25.34
N ARG A 62 5.69 -3.87 24.38
CA ARG A 62 6.14 -5.22 23.99
C ARG A 62 4.96 -6.18 23.69
N THR A 63 3.95 -5.64 23.03
CA THR A 63 2.76 -6.40 22.68
C THR A 63 2.59 -6.52 21.18
N PHE A 64 2.01 -7.64 20.76
CA PHE A 64 1.62 -7.88 19.39
C PHE A 64 0.15 -7.52 19.16
N SER A 65 -0.18 -7.09 17.95
CA SER A 65 -1.55 -6.78 17.57
C SER A 65 -1.80 -7.02 16.07
N ASN A 66 -3.06 -7.29 15.74
CA ASN A 66 -3.55 -7.52 14.37
C ASN A 66 -4.38 -6.31 13.96
N ILE A 67 -3.73 -5.23 13.55
CA ILE A 67 -4.38 -3.94 13.24
C ILE A 67 -4.32 -3.57 11.77
N ASP A 68 -3.46 -4.23 11.02
CA ASP A 68 -3.38 -4.10 9.57
C ASP A 68 -4.27 -5.16 8.94
N LEU A 69 -5.35 -4.74 8.31
CA LEU A 69 -6.37 -5.64 7.79
C LEU A 69 -6.35 -5.70 6.27
N THR A 70 -6.69 -6.86 5.75
CA THR A 70 -6.90 -7.10 4.32
C THR A 70 -8.34 -7.58 4.10
N ILE A 71 -9.19 -6.68 3.68
CA ILE A 71 -10.61 -6.90 3.39
C ILE A 71 -10.78 -7.15 1.90
N CYS A 72 -11.60 -8.10 1.51
CA CYS A 72 -11.80 -8.40 0.08
C CYS A 72 -13.26 -8.70 -0.28
N SER A 73 -13.56 -8.58 -1.56
CA SER A 73 -14.79 -9.12 -2.13
C SER A 73 -14.81 -10.66 -2.01
N PRO A 74 -15.97 -11.30 -1.75
CA PRO A 74 -16.06 -12.75 -1.52
C PRO A 74 -15.44 -13.62 -2.63
N THR A 75 -15.55 -13.20 -3.87
CA THR A 75 -15.01 -13.91 -5.04
C THR A 75 -13.48 -13.97 -5.05
N LEU A 76 -12.79 -13.10 -4.33
CA LEU A 76 -11.33 -13.07 -4.25
C LEU A 76 -10.78 -14.01 -3.17
N MET A 77 -11.55 -14.33 -2.14
CA MET A 77 -11.08 -15.14 -1.02
C MET A 77 -10.53 -16.52 -1.45
N PRO A 78 -11.22 -17.31 -2.27
CA PRO A 78 -10.77 -18.66 -2.62
C PRO A 78 -9.52 -18.68 -3.53
N ILE A 79 -9.19 -17.56 -4.17
CA ILE A 79 -8.03 -17.43 -5.05
C ILE A 79 -6.90 -16.62 -4.43
N SER A 80 -7.09 -16.15 -3.20
CA SER A 80 -6.10 -15.34 -2.46
C SER A 80 -5.34 -16.21 -1.48
N ASN A 81 -4.02 -16.02 -1.44
CA ASN A 81 -3.19 -16.51 -0.35
C ASN A 81 -2.61 -15.30 0.39
N TRP A 82 -2.81 -15.24 1.72
CA TRP A 82 -2.42 -14.13 2.57
C TRP A 82 -1.47 -14.63 3.66
N PHE A 83 -0.37 -13.92 3.89
CA PHE A 83 0.53 -14.22 5.00
C PHE A 83 1.29 -12.97 5.46
N VAL A 84 1.77 -13.02 6.69
CA VAL A 84 2.60 -11.99 7.31
C VAL A 84 4.06 -12.45 7.21
N HIS A 85 4.94 -11.58 6.73
CA HIS A 85 6.37 -11.85 6.67
C HIS A 85 6.96 -11.88 8.08
N ALA A 86 7.93 -12.78 8.33
CA ALA A 86 8.47 -12.96 9.68
C ALA A 86 9.40 -11.82 10.15
N ASP A 87 9.94 -11.03 9.22
CA ASP A 87 10.85 -9.94 9.51
C ASP A 87 10.12 -8.60 9.48
N LEU A 88 10.33 -7.77 10.50
CA LEU A 88 9.81 -6.39 10.61
C LEU A 88 10.46 -5.41 9.62
N CYS A 89 11.58 -5.75 9.00
CA CYS A 89 12.28 -4.91 8.03
C CYS A 89 12.53 -3.48 8.54
N SER A 90 12.95 -3.35 9.80
CA SER A 90 13.18 -2.07 10.50
C SER A 90 11.91 -1.22 10.71
N SER A 91 10.73 -1.83 10.63
CA SER A 91 9.44 -1.22 10.94
C SER A 91 8.90 -1.79 12.26
N ASN A 92 7.82 -1.22 12.78
CA ASN A 92 6.99 -1.82 13.83
C ASN A 92 5.75 -2.56 13.27
N HIS A 93 5.53 -2.47 11.95
CA HIS A 93 4.54 -3.27 11.22
C HIS A 93 5.24 -4.34 10.40
N TYR A 94 4.68 -5.54 10.43
CA TYR A 94 5.14 -6.64 9.59
C TYR A 94 4.64 -6.48 8.15
N PRO A 95 5.47 -6.76 7.14
CA PRO A 95 5.01 -6.78 5.76
C PRO A 95 3.93 -7.85 5.57
N ILE A 96 2.82 -7.47 4.96
CA ILE A 96 1.73 -8.38 4.60
C ILE A 96 1.81 -8.66 3.10
N ILE A 97 1.79 -9.93 2.74
CA ILE A 97 1.87 -10.37 1.36
C ILE A 97 0.56 -11.07 0.99
N THR A 98 -0.11 -10.55 -0.02
CA THR A 98 -1.29 -11.16 -0.61
C THR A 98 -1.00 -11.55 -2.05
N THR A 99 -1.12 -12.83 -2.37
CA THR A 99 -0.97 -13.35 -3.73
C THR A 99 -2.30 -13.84 -4.25
N ILE A 100 -2.55 -13.65 -5.53
CA ILE A 100 -3.80 -14.06 -6.19
C ILE A 100 -3.48 -15.22 -7.14
N ALA A 101 -4.12 -16.36 -6.94
CA ALA A 101 -4.04 -17.48 -7.87
C ALA A 101 -4.80 -17.11 -9.16
N GLY A 102 -4.13 -17.15 -10.29
CA GLY A 102 -4.70 -16.83 -11.59
C GLY A 102 -3.65 -16.88 -12.68
N ASN A 103 -4.08 -16.86 -13.92
CA ASN A 103 -3.17 -16.68 -15.04
C ASN A 103 -2.38 -15.38 -14.84
N LYS A 104 -1.07 -15.45 -15.04
CA LYS A 104 -0.24 -14.25 -15.08
C LYS A 104 -0.87 -13.32 -16.10
N GLY A 105 -1.45 -12.23 -15.62
CA GLY A 105 -1.92 -11.16 -16.49
C GLY A 105 -0.80 -10.71 -17.44
N PRO A 106 -1.10 -9.96 -18.49
CA PRO A 106 -0.08 -9.47 -19.40
C PRO A 106 1.02 -8.82 -18.56
N THR A 107 2.26 -9.21 -18.80
CA THR A 107 3.43 -8.70 -18.10
C THR A 107 3.44 -7.18 -18.23
N SER A 108 3.05 -6.48 -17.18
CA SER A 108 3.08 -5.02 -17.20
C SER A 108 4.53 -4.56 -17.28
N LYS A 109 4.83 -3.78 -18.30
CA LYS A 109 6.11 -3.07 -18.38
C LYS A 109 6.01 -1.92 -17.37
N PHE A 110 6.86 -1.93 -16.35
CA PHE A 110 6.95 -0.81 -15.43
C PHE A 110 8.29 -0.09 -15.60
N GLN A 111 8.24 1.22 -15.46
CA GLN A 111 9.42 2.06 -15.51
C GLN A 111 10.06 2.11 -14.12
N LYS A 112 11.37 1.85 -14.06
CA LYS A 112 12.16 1.96 -12.84
C LYS A 112 13.15 3.11 -12.97
N TRP A 113 13.07 4.06 -12.06
CA TRP A 113 14.02 5.15 -11.96
C TRP A 113 15.35 4.67 -11.38
N LEU A 114 16.46 4.98 -12.04
CA LEU A 114 17.81 4.69 -11.56
C LEU A 114 18.30 5.85 -10.69
N VAL A 115 17.77 5.99 -9.49
CA VAL A 115 18.01 7.09 -8.56
C VAL A 115 19.51 7.25 -8.24
N GLN A 116 20.26 6.13 -8.22
CA GLN A 116 21.71 6.13 -8.01
C GLN A 116 22.50 6.75 -9.16
N LYS A 117 21.91 6.87 -10.35
CA LYS A 117 22.49 7.49 -11.54
C LYS A 117 21.85 8.84 -11.85
N ALA A 118 21.14 9.43 -10.90
CA ALA A 118 20.46 10.71 -11.07
C ALA A 118 21.46 11.85 -11.12
N ASP A 119 21.24 12.78 -12.04
CA ASP A 119 21.88 14.09 -12.03
C ASP A 119 21.10 15.02 -11.08
N TRP A 120 21.47 15.00 -9.82
CA TRP A 120 20.80 15.80 -8.78
C TRP A 120 20.94 17.32 -8.97
N PRO A 121 22.09 17.87 -9.43
CA PRO A 121 22.19 19.28 -9.82
C PRO A 121 21.17 19.66 -10.88
N LEU A 122 21.07 18.88 -11.95
CA LEU A 122 20.10 19.10 -13.03
C LEU A 122 18.67 18.96 -12.52
N PHE A 123 18.39 17.95 -11.67
CA PHE A 123 17.08 17.80 -11.05
C PHE A 123 16.68 19.04 -10.26
N LYS A 124 17.58 19.57 -9.43
CA LYS A 124 17.34 20.76 -8.63
C LYS A 124 17.09 21.98 -9.51
N GLU A 125 17.86 22.15 -10.60
CA GLU A 125 17.66 23.22 -11.58
C GLU A 125 16.28 23.14 -12.24
N LYS A 126 15.88 21.94 -12.68
CA LYS A 126 14.59 21.73 -13.38
C LYS A 126 13.38 21.68 -12.46
N CYS A 127 13.60 21.39 -11.16
CA CYS A 127 12.55 21.35 -10.14
C CYS A 127 12.32 22.72 -9.49
N GLN A 128 12.79 23.82 -10.09
CA GLN A 128 12.47 25.15 -9.60
C GLN A 128 10.96 25.37 -9.66
N ILE A 129 10.34 25.34 -8.49
CA ILE A 129 8.90 25.56 -8.35
C ILE A 129 8.65 27.04 -8.62
N ILE A 130 7.84 27.28 -9.62
CA ILE A 130 7.47 28.57 -10.14
C ILE A 130 6.93 29.47 -9.02
N ASP A 131 7.38 30.71 -8.96
CA ASP A 131 7.00 31.73 -7.95
C ASP A 131 5.49 32.08 -7.91
N LYS A 132 4.69 31.51 -8.81
CA LYS A 132 3.23 31.70 -8.88
C LYS A 132 2.51 30.38 -8.87
N LEU A 133 2.32 29.83 -7.67
CA LEU A 133 1.42 28.69 -7.49
C LEU A 133 -0.05 29.12 -7.55
N PRO A 134 -0.94 28.33 -8.17
CA PRO A 134 -2.38 28.57 -8.15
C PRO A 134 -2.93 28.74 -6.74
N VAL A 135 -4.04 29.43 -6.57
CA VAL A 135 -4.67 29.64 -5.25
C VAL A 135 -5.33 28.34 -4.78
N ASP A 136 -5.91 27.56 -5.69
CA ASP A 136 -6.59 26.31 -5.39
C ASP A 136 -5.63 25.19 -5.00
N CYS A 137 -5.96 24.44 -3.95
CA CYS A 137 -5.13 23.41 -3.33
C CYS A 137 -4.91 22.21 -4.25
N GLN A 138 -5.91 21.79 -5.04
CA GLN A 138 -5.79 20.69 -5.98
C GLN A 138 -4.92 21.06 -7.16
N GLN A 139 -5.08 22.29 -7.68
CA GLN A 139 -4.24 22.80 -8.75
C GLN A 139 -2.78 22.97 -8.29
N LYS A 140 -2.54 23.42 -7.05
CA LYS A 140 -1.20 23.47 -6.46
C LYS A 140 -0.55 22.09 -6.45
N LEU A 141 -1.25 21.10 -5.92
CA LEU A 141 -0.75 19.72 -5.85
C LEU A 141 -0.41 19.19 -7.25
N HIS A 142 -1.30 19.38 -8.21
CA HIS A 142 -1.08 18.95 -9.59
C HIS A 142 0.13 19.64 -10.23
N THR A 143 0.27 20.95 -10.05
CA THR A 143 1.39 21.74 -10.57
C THR A 143 2.73 21.28 -9.97
N ILE A 144 2.79 21.10 -8.65
CA ILE A 144 4.00 20.64 -7.96
C ILE A 144 4.36 19.21 -8.41
N THR A 145 3.37 18.32 -8.43
CA THR A 145 3.60 16.91 -8.84
C THR A 145 4.13 16.83 -10.27
N ASN A 146 3.54 17.58 -11.19
CA ASN A 146 3.99 17.61 -12.58
C ASN A 146 5.41 18.18 -12.71
N ALA A 147 5.73 19.27 -12.01
CA ALA A 147 7.06 19.84 -12.02
C ALA A 147 8.12 18.85 -11.54
N VAL A 148 7.86 18.13 -10.45
CA VAL A 148 8.74 17.10 -9.91
C VAL A 148 8.93 15.95 -10.90
N ILE A 149 7.83 15.44 -11.48
CA ILE A 149 7.88 14.35 -12.46
C ILE A 149 8.64 14.75 -13.72
N GLU A 150 8.42 15.94 -14.26
CA GLU A 150 9.13 16.44 -15.45
C GLU A 150 10.62 16.70 -15.18
N ALA A 151 10.96 17.21 -14.01
CA ALA A 151 12.35 17.32 -13.57
C ALA A 151 13.00 15.93 -13.47
N ALA A 152 12.32 14.97 -12.87
CA ALA A 152 12.80 13.60 -12.74
C ALA A 152 13.03 12.94 -14.11
N LYS A 153 12.11 13.07 -15.06
CA LYS A 153 12.25 12.54 -16.42
C LYS A 153 13.51 13.05 -17.15
N LYS A 154 13.91 14.28 -16.85
CA LYS A 154 15.07 14.93 -17.51
C LYS A 154 16.41 14.60 -16.83
N SER A 155 16.39 14.30 -15.54
CA SER A 155 17.60 14.18 -14.71
C SER A 155 17.84 12.77 -14.16
N ILE A 156 16.86 11.88 -14.19
CA ILE A 156 16.99 10.53 -13.67
C ILE A 156 16.78 9.52 -14.80
N PRO A 157 17.81 8.72 -15.14
CA PRO A 157 17.65 7.65 -16.13
C PRO A 157 16.56 6.66 -15.72
N CYS A 158 15.77 6.21 -16.69
CA CYS A 158 14.68 5.28 -16.48
C CYS A 158 14.88 4.03 -17.34
N ILE A 159 14.68 2.86 -16.76
CA ILE A 159 14.69 1.59 -17.50
C ILE A 159 13.30 0.98 -17.46
N THR A 160 12.91 0.36 -18.59
CA THR A 160 11.67 -0.42 -18.65
C THR A 160 11.98 -1.86 -18.25
N GLN A 161 11.38 -2.33 -17.18
CA GLN A 161 11.46 -3.74 -16.76
C GLN A 161 10.15 -4.45 -17.08
N THR A 162 10.26 -5.69 -17.57
CA THR A 162 9.11 -6.60 -17.68
C THR A 162 8.96 -7.36 -16.36
N SER A 163 7.74 -7.57 -15.89
CA SER A 163 7.42 -8.31 -14.67
C SER A 163 7.78 -9.81 -14.77
N GLY A 164 8.99 -10.13 -15.14
CA GLY A 164 9.50 -11.51 -15.26
C GLY A 164 10.92 -11.66 -14.78
N SER A 165 11.68 -10.59 -14.70
CA SER A 165 12.99 -10.60 -14.07
C SER A 165 12.81 -10.39 -12.56
N ARG A 166 13.12 -11.40 -11.75
CA ARG A 166 13.33 -11.24 -10.30
C ARG A 166 14.52 -10.29 -10.11
N GLY A 167 14.29 -8.98 -10.27
CA GLY A 167 15.23 -7.99 -9.82
C GLY A 167 15.19 -7.99 -8.28
N LEU A 168 16.35 -8.22 -7.67
CA LEU A 168 16.55 -7.98 -6.25
C LEU A 168 16.02 -6.58 -5.95
N VAL A 169 15.12 -6.47 -4.98
CA VAL A 169 14.56 -5.17 -4.55
C VAL A 169 15.70 -4.37 -3.93
N PRO A 170 16.05 -3.16 -4.42
CA PRO A 170 17.30 -2.49 -4.08
C PRO A 170 17.50 -2.13 -2.60
N TRP A 171 16.46 -2.24 -1.77
CA TRP A 171 16.50 -1.96 -0.33
C TRP A 171 16.64 -3.22 0.55
N TRP A 172 16.93 -4.38 -0.04
CA TRP A 172 17.16 -5.63 0.67
C TRP A 172 18.61 -6.08 0.52
N ASN A 173 19.55 -5.35 1.08
CA ASN A 173 20.92 -5.77 1.35
C ASN A 173 21.22 -5.51 2.81
#